data_fada1297e10c6af90cdb59aa71c58249
#
_entry.id   fada1297e10c6af90cdb59aa71c58249
#
_cell.length_a   1.000
_cell.length_b   1.000
_cell.length_c   1.000
_cell.angle_alpha   90.00
_cell.angle_beta   90.00
_cell.angle_gamma   90.00
#
_symmetry.space_group_name_H-M   'P 1'
#
loop_
_entity.id
_entity.type
_entity.pdbx_description
1 polymer ?
#
loop_
_entity_poly.entity_id
_entity_poly.type
_entity_poly.pdbx_seq_one_letter_code
_entity_poly.pdbx_strand_id
1 'polypeptide(L)'
;MMYIQKSCRIHDRRVMVDGQTRFEASDGRASGTDFLADAFRSMGIDYRKFYKMDPLSRLGFLAAELILPQPAEADPSGEEMGLICFNSTASLAADRAYQRTIPAGDDFFPSPSDFVYTLPNIVTGEIAIRHHIQGETAFYV
;
A
#
# COMPACT_ATOMS: atom_id res chain seq x y z
N MET A 1 16.21 4.50 23.73
CA MET A 1 16.04 5.74 22.94
C MET A 1 15.36 5.37 21.64
N MET A 2 14.27 6.06 21.29
CA MET A 2 13.55 5.83 20.02
C MET A 2 14.18 6.74 18.95
N TYR A 3 14.44 6.20 17.75
CA TYR A 3 14.99 6.95 16.63
C TYR A 3 14.40 6.48 15.31
N ILE A 4 14.42 7.34 14.31
CA ILE A 4 13.97 7.01 12.95
C ILE A 4 15.16 6.45 12.21
N GLN A 5 15.08 5.18 11.80
CA GLN A 5 16.10 4.53 10.97
C GLN A 5 15.98 4.91 9.50
N LYS A 6 14.76 4.95 8.98
CA LYS A 6 14.48 5.19 7.57
C LYS A 6 13.15 5.89 7.40
N SER A 7 13.02 6.72 6.41
CA SER A 7 11.80 7.45 6.11
C SER A 7 11.46 7.39 4.63
N CYS A 8 10.16 7.29 4.31
CA CYS A 8 9.65 7.44 2.96
C CYS A 8 8.57 8.52 2.93
N ARG A 9 8.62 9.36 1.92
CA ARG A 9 7.60 10.38 1.65
C ARG A 9 7.15 10.28 0.20
N ILE A 10 5.85 10.14 -0.01
CA ILE A 10 5.23 10.09 -1.33
C ILE A 10 4.23 11.24 -1.41
N HIS A 11 4.56 12.28 -2.18
CA HIS A 11 3.72 13.45 -2.38
C HIS A 11 4.11 14.19 -3.67
N ASP A 12 3.23 15.00 -4.21
CA ASP A 12 3.48 15.87 -5.39
C ASP A 12 4.19 15.11 -6.52
N ARG A 13 3.77 13.88 -6.77
CA ARG A 13 4.32 12.98 -7.80
C ARG A 13 5.81 12.67 -7.65
N ARG A 14 6.28 12.69 -6.40
CA ARG A 14 7.64 12.31 -6.00
C ARG A 14 7.61 11.20 -4.97
N VAL A 15 8.57 10.33 -5.07
CA VAL A 15 8.91 9.32 -4.07
C VAL A 15 10.28 9.66 -3.51
N MET A 16 10.35 9.90 -2.22
CA MET A 16 11.57 10.28 -1.52
C MET A 16 11.86 9.28 -0.41
N VAL A 17 13.13 8.89 -0.28
CA VAL A 17 13.61 8.03 0.82
C VAL A 17 14.77 8.77 1.48
N ASP A 18 14.67 8.97 2.80
CA ASP A 18 15.66 9.70 3.61
C ASP A 18 16.02 11.08 3.02
N GLY A 19 14.99 11.79 2.52
CA GLY A 19 15.14 13.11 1.90
C GLY A 19 15.66 13.11 0.46
N GLN A 20 16.02 11.95 -0.10
CA GLN A 20 16.49 11.85 -1.48
C GLN A 20 15.36 11.41 -2.42
N THR A 21 15.20 12.09 -3.53
CA THR A 21 14.23 11.71 -4.56
C THR A 21 14.67 10.40 -5.23
N ARG A 22 13.83 9.39 -5.18
CA ARG A 22 13.99 8.09 -5.84
C ARG A 22 13.24 7.99 -7.16
N PHE A 23 12.11 8.66 -7.24
CA PHE A 23 11.31 8.73 -8.45
C PHE A 23 10.56 10.06 -8.50
N GLU A 24 10.48 10.64 -9.68
CA GLU A 24 9.69 11.82 -9.98
C GLU A 24 9.03 11.62 -11.35
N ALA A 25 7.73 11.79 -11.43
CA ALA A 25 7.03 11.71 -12.71
C ALA A 25 7.20 12.99 -13.51
N SER A 26 7.66 12.87 -14.75
CA SER A 26 8.08 13.98 -15.60
C SER A 26 6.93 14.82 -16.18
N ASP A 27 5.68 14.31 -16.25
CA ASP A 27 4.57 15.03 -16.88
C ASP A 27 3.22 14.81 -16.20
N GLY A 28 2.36 15.86 -16.24
CA GLY A 28 1.04 15.95 -15.63
C GLY A 28 -0.02 14.93 -16.11
N ARG A 29 0.35 13.84 -16.76
CA ARG A 29 -0.57 12.88 -17.39
C ARG A 29 -0.95 11.68 -16.56
N ALA A 30 -0.16 11.28 -15.57
CA ALA A 30 -0.48 10.12 -14.76
C ALA A 30 -1.49 10.45 -13.66
N SER A 31 -2.58 9.71 -13.57
CA SER A 31 -3.48 9.71 -12.41
C SER A 31 -2.71 9.21 -11.18
N GLY A 32 -3.24 9.43 -9.97
CA GLY A 32 -2.54 9.02 -8.74
C GLY A 32 -2.17 7.53 -8.70
N THR A 33 -2.99 6.66 -9.26
CA THR A 33 -2.73 5.21 -9.34
C THR A 33 -1.70 4.85 -10.40
N ASP A 34 -1.68 5.55 -11.52
CA ASP A 34 -0.69 5.35 -12.58
C ASP A 34 0.69 5.80 -12.11
N PHE A 35 0.76 6.91 -11.35
CA PHE A 35 1.99 7.37 -10.71
C PHE A 35 2.60 6.30 -9.80
N LEU A 36 1.79 5.67 -8.94
CA LEU A 36 2.27 4.62 -8.04
C LEU A 36 2.75 3.38 -8.82
N ALA A 37 2.09 3.02 -9.91
CA ALA A 37 2.48 1.91 -10.76
C ALA A 37 3.81 2.20 -11.50
N ASP A 38 3.99 3.42 -11.98
CA ASP A 38 5.22 3.84 -12.65
C ASP A 38 6.40 3.92 -11.66
N ALA A 39 6.18 4.48 -10.48
CA ALA A 39 7.17 4.50 -9.42
C ALA A 39 7.58 3.07 -9.03
N PHE A 40 6.61 2.19 -8.79
CA PHE A 40 6.86 0.80 -8.43
C PHE A 40 7.69 0.07 -9.50
N ARG A 41 7.33 0.25 -10.77
CA ARG A 41 8.07 -0.33 -11.90
C ARG A 41 9.49 0.20 -11.99
N SER A 42 9.71 1.49 -11.77
CA SER A 42 11.03 2.12 -11.82
C SER A 42 11.97 1.63 -10.72
N MET A 43 11.43 1.15 -9.59
CA MET A 43 12.21 0.57 -8.49
C MET A 43 12.66 -0.87 -8.74
N GLY A 44 12.19 -1.50 -9.83
CA GLY A 44 12.52 -2.89 -10.15
C GLY A 44 11.95 -3.93 -9.18
N ILE A 45 10.92 -3.58 -8.42
CA ILE A 45 10.30 -4.47 -7.43
C ILE A 45 9.41 -5.48 -8.17
N ASP A 46 9.64 -6.77 -7.96
CA ASP A 46 8.81 -7.84 -8.53
C ASP A 46 7.75 -8.31 -7.54
N TYR A 47 6.53 -7.80 -7.70
CA TYR A 47 5.36 -8.25 -6.96
C TYR A 47 4.09 -8.00 -7.78
N ARG A 48 3.69 -8.97 -8.57
CA ARG A 48 2.56 -8.83 -9.52
C ARG A 48 1.23 -8.47 -8.87
N LYS A 49 1.02 -8.87 -7.62
CA LYS A 49 -0.21 -8.57 -6.87
C LYS A 49 -0.39 -7.07 -6.66
N PHE A 50 0.70 -6.29 -6.61
CA PHE A 50 0.68 -4.83 -6.49
C PHE A 50 -0.31 -4.16 -7.46
N TYR A 51 -0.32 -4.60 -8.71
CA TYR A 51 -1.19 -4.01 -9.75
C TYR A 51 -2.68 -4.32 -9.57
N LYS A 52 -3.03 -5.27 -8.69
CA LYS A 52 -4.41 -5.61 -8.36
C LYS A 52 -4.90 -4.95 -7.08
N MET A 53 -4.02 -4.32 -6.31
CA MET A 53 -4.36 -3.64 -5.08
C MET A 53 -5.13 -2.34 -5.34
N ASP A 54 -5.92 -1.93 -4.37
CA ASP A 54 -6.55 -0.62 -4.34
C ASP A 54 -5.51 0.51 -4.13
N PRO A 55 -5.87 1.79 -4.34
CA PRO A 55 -4.93 2.91 -4.20
C PRO A 55 -4.29 3.03 -2.81
N LEU A 56 -5.04 2.79 -1.72
CA LEU A 56 -4.52 2.84 -0.36
C LEU A 56 -3.46 1.77 -0.15
N SER A 57 -3.76 0.53 -0.54
CA SER A 57 -2.84 -0.59 -0.41
C SER A 57 -1.59 -0.42 -1.27
N ARG A 58 -1.73 0.11 -2.51
CA ARG A 58 -0.56 0.44 -3.36
C ARG A 58 0.35 1.48 -2.71
N LEU A 59 -0.24 2.53 -2.14
CA LEU A 59 0.52 3.60 -1.48
C LEU A 59 1.30 3.06 -0.29
N GLY A 60 0.62 2.37 0.63
CA GLY A 60 1.24 1.79 1.82
C GLY A 60 2.29 0.73 1.48
N PHE A 61 1.97 -0.16 0.54
CA PHE A 61 2.88 -1.21 0.09
C PHE A 61 4.16 -0.64 -0.53
N LEU A 62 4.04 0.34 -1.43
CA LEU A 62 5.22 0.98 -2.05
C LEU A 62 6.09 1.67 -0.98
N ALA A 63 5.50 2.38 -0.04
CA ALA A 63 6.24 3.01 1.05
C ALA A 63 6.98 1.96 1.90
N ALA A 64 6.31 0.85 2.24
CA ALA A 64 6.89 -0.25 3.00
C ALA A 64 8.07 -0.92 2.28
N GLU A 65 7.94 -1.23 0.98
CA GLU A 65 9.04 -1.81 0.18
C GLU A 65 10.31 -0.95 0.19
N LEU A 66 10.16 0.36 0.35
CA LEU A 66 11.29 1.30 0.33
C LEU A 66 11.97 1.49 1.68
N ILE A 67 11.28 1.21 2.78
CA ILE A 67 11.81 1.45 4.14
C ILE A 67 12.06 0.17 4.93
N LEU A 68 11.30 -0.90 4.68
CA LEU A 68 11.46 -2.16 5.40
C LEU A 68 12.65 -2.97 4.85
N PRO A 69 13.28 -3.77 5.69
CA PRO A 69 14.29 -4.72 5.23
C PRO A 69 13.67 -5.70 4.24
N GLN A 70 14.48 -6.15 3.28
CA GLN A 70 14.01 -7.20 2.38
C GLN A 70 13.75 -8.49 3.17
N PRO A 71 12.81 -9.36 2.72
CA PRO A 71 12.46 -10.57 3.46
C PRO A 71 13.64 -11.48 3.82
N ALA A 72 14.68 -11.48 3.01
CA ALA A 72 15.91 -12.23 3.27
C ALA A 72 16.79 -11.63 4.39
N GLU A 73 16.56 -10.37 4.74
CA GLU A 73 17.33 -9.61 5.75
C GLU A 73 16.54 -9.42 7.04
N ALA A 74 15.23 -9.77 7.00
CA ALA A 74 14.34 -9.63 8.14
C ALA A 74 14.58 -10.73 9.19
N ASP A 75 14.14 -10.46 10.41
CA ASP A 75 14.08 -11.46 11.47
C ASP A 75 13.26 -12.67 10.99
N PRO A 76 13.83 -13.91 11.04
CA PRO A 76 13.13 -15.11 10.61
C PRO A 76 11.82 -15.39 11.36
N SER A 77 11.69 -14.94 12.62
CA SER A 77 10.45 -15.08 13.38
C SER A 77 9.37 -14.08 12.94
N GLY A 78 9.79 -12.91 12.46
CA GLY A 78 8.89 -11.81 12.12
C GLY A 78 8.18 -11.15 13.30
N GLU A 79 8.45 -11.60 14.54
CA GLU A 79 7.72 -11.18 15.74
C GLU A 79 8.20 -9.83 16.31
N GLU A 80 9.43 -9.43 16.00
CA GLU A 80 10.03 -8.19 16.52
C GLU A 80 9.51 -6.92 15.85
N MET A 81 8.83 -7.05 14.71
CA MET A 81 8.34 -5.92 13.93
C MET A 81 6.82 -5.81 14.01
N GLY A 82 6.32 -4.64 14.38
CA GLY A 82 4.91 -4.29 14.30
C GLY A 82 4.63 -3.27 13.19
N LEU A 83 3.37 -3.21 12.74
CA LEU A 83 2.89 -2.25 11.75
C LEU A 83 1.76 -1.42 12.32
N ILE A 84 1.88 -0.11 12.25
CA ILE A 84 0.81 0.82 12.59
C ILE A 84 0.54 1.69 11.36
N CYS A 85 -0.67 1.59 10.82
CA CYS A 85 -1.15 2.44 9.74
C CYS A 85 -2.31 3.30 10.23
N PHE A 86 -2.44 4.49 9.68
CA PHE A 86 -3.58 5.37 9.97
C PHE A 86 -3.84 6.34 8.81
N ASN A 87 -5.10 6.70 8.64
CA ASN A 87 -5.52 7.78 7.75
C ASN A 87 -6.87 8.36 8.24
N SER A 88 -7.37 9.41 7.59
CA SER A 88 -8.60 10.08 7.97
C SER A 88 -9.84 9.62 7.18
N THR A 89 -9.72 8.67 6.27
CA THR A 89 -10.80 8.29 5.35
C THR A 89 -11.04 6.78 5.24
N ALA A 90 -10.35 5.98 6.05
CA ALA A 90 -10.38 4.52 5.97
C ALA A 90 -10.18 4.03 4.52
N SER A 91 -11.04 3.12 4.06
CA SER A 91 -11.07 2.54 2.73
C SER A 91 -12.04 3.24 1.76
N LEU A 92 -12.41 4.50 1.99
CA LEU A 92 -13.48 5.20 1.27
C LEU A 92 -13.39 5.09 -0.27
N ALA A 93 -12.19 5.08 -0.83
CA ALA A 93 -12.00 4.92 -2.28
C ALA A 93 -12.40 3.52 -2.75
N ALA A 94 -12.02 2.49 -2.00
CA ALA A 94 -12.39 1.10 -2.27
C ALA A 94 -13.89 0.87 -2.03
N ASP A 95 -14.46 1.46 -0.98
CA ASP A 95 -15.90 1.39 -0.69
C ASP A 95 -16.72 1.94 -1.85
N ARG A 96 -16.33 3.10 -2.38
CA ARG A 96 -16.98 3.71 -3.55
C ARG A 96 -16.82 2.87 -4.81
N ALA A 97 -15.66 2.24 -5.01
CA ALA A 97 -15.44 1.34 -6.15
C ALA A 97 -16.34 0.11 -6.03
N TYR A 98 -16.36 -0.53 -4.87
CA TYR A 98 -17.22 -1.68 -4.59
C TYR A 98 -18.70 -1.35 -4.74
N GLN A 99 -19.16 -0.21 -4.19
CA GLN A 99 -20.55 0.23 -4.31
C GLN A 99 -21.01 0.34 -5.78
N ARG A 100 -20.13 0.72 -6.69
CA ARG A 100 -20.46 0.79 -8.13
C ARG A 100 -20.63 -0.58 -8.78
N THR A 101 -20.16 -1.65 -8.15
CA THR A 101 -20.36 -3.04 -8.63
C THR A 101 -21.70 -3.60 -8.20
N ILE A 102 -22.47 -2.87 -7.37
CA ILE A 102 -23.78 -3.23 -6.88
C ILE A 102 -24.84 -2.54 -7.74
N PRO A 103 -25.43 -3.20 -8.74
CA PRO A 103 -26.47 -2.62 -9.58
C PRO A 103 -27.78 -2.45 -8.78
N ALA A 104 -28.60 -1.49 -9.18
CA ALA A 104 -29.97 -1.35 -8.69
C ALA A 104 -30.88 -2.35 -9.44
N GLY A 105 -30.94 -3.62 -8.99
CA GLY A 105 -31.78 -4.65 -9.60
C GLY A 105 -31.56 -6.02 -8.99
N ASP A 106 -32.38 -7.00 -9.44
CA ASP A 106 -32.40 -8.35 -8.85
C ASP A 106 -31.17 -9.23 -9.26
N ASP A 107 -30.46 -8.87 -10.32
CA ASP A 107 -29.24 -9.55 -10.77
C ASP A 107 -28.00 -8.95 -10.09
N PHE A 108 -27.73 -9.37 -8.88
CA PHE A 108 -26.69 -8.84 -8.03
C PHE A 108 -25.48 -9.79 -7.97
N PHE A 109 -24.35 -9.39 -8.59
CA PHE A 109 -23.08 -10.08 -8.49
C PHE A 109 -21.98 -9.13 -8.04
N PRO A 110 -21.87 -8.86 -6.72
CA PRO A 110 -20.84 -7.98 -6.20
C PRO A 110 -19.45 -8.59 -6.45
N SER A 111 -18.46 -7.73 -6.73
CA SER A 111 -17.08 -8.17 -6.94
C SER A 111 -16.43 -8.60 -5.61
N PRO A 112 -16.12 -9.90 -5.40
CA PRO A 112 -15.45 -10.34 -4.16
C PRO A 112 -14.05 -9.75 -4.02
N SER A 113 -13.36 -9.52 -5.13
CA SER A 113 -12.01 -8.92 -5.14
C SER A 113 -12.03 -7.46 -4.68
N ASP A 114 -13.06 -6.70 -5.06
CA ASP A 114 -13.19 -5.31 -4.63
C ASP A 114 -13.65 -5.22 -3.18
N PHE A 115 -14.48 -6.17 -2.75
CA PHE A 115 -14.92 -6.24 -1.35
C PHE A 115 -13.77 -6.36 -0.36
N VAL A 116 -12.75 -7.17 -0.67
CA VAL A 116 -11.58 -7.34 0.21
C VAL A 116 -10.95 -5.99 0.57
N TYR A 117 -10.83 -5.09 -0.39
CA TYR A 117 -10.20 -3.77 -0.19
C TYR A 117 -11.11 -2.73 0.50
N THR A 118 -12.35 -3.07 0.80
CA THR A 118 -13.19 -2.23 1.68
C THR A 118 -12.79 -2.33 3.16
N LEU A 119 -11.93 -3.28 3.50
CA LEU A 119 -11.39 -3.42 4.85
C LEU A 119 -10.06 -2.63 4.93
N PRO A 120 -10.00 -1.53 5.69
CA PRO A 120 -8.81 -0.65 5.67
C PRO A 120 -7.53 -1.32 6.17
N ASN A 121 -7.63 -2.35 7.00
CA ASN A 121 -6.48 -3.11 7.48
C ASN A 121 -5.87 -4.09 6.45
N ILE A 122 -6.44 -4.20 5.26
CA ILE A 122 -5.85 -5.03 4.18
C ILE A 122 -4.46 -4.54 3.81
N VAL A 123 -4.22 -3.23 3.84
CA VAL A 123 -2.88 -2.68 3.57
C VAL A 123 -1.83 -3.23 4.54
N THR A 124 -2.14 -3.32 5.84
CA THR A 124 -1.22 -3.90 6.83
C THR A 124 -1.01 -5.40 6.58
N GLY A 125 -2.07 -6.12 6.22
CA GLY A 125 -2.01 -7.53 5.85
C GLY A 125 -1.14 -7.79 4.61
N GLU A 126 -1.27 -6.98 3.56
CA GLU A 126 -0.44 -7.11 2.36
C GLU A 126 1.05 -6.87 2.65
N ILE A 127 1.36 -5.87 3.47
CA ILE A 127 2.73 -5.57 3.90
C ILE A 127 3.26 -6.71 4.77
N ALA A 128 2.48 -7.17 5.75
CA ALA A 128 2.87 -8.24 6.67
C ALA A 128 3.17 -9.55 5.93
N ILE A 129 2.34 -9.93 4.96
CA ILE A 129 2.58 -11.12 4.12
C ILE A 129 3.88 -10.97 3.33
N ARG A 130 4.11 -9.82 2.73
CA ARG A 130 5.28 -9.56 1.89
C ARG A 130 6.59 -9.61 2.67
N HIS A 131 6.61 -9.02 3.86
CA HIS A 131 7.81 -8.86 4.69
C HIS A 131 7.90 -9.88 5.84
N HIS A 132 7.01 -10.88 5.87
CA HIS A 132 6.95 -11.92 6.91
C HIS A 132 6.81 -11.35 8.33
N ILE A 133 6.06 -10.25 8.49
CA ILE A 133 5.81 -9.62 9.78
C ILE A 133 4.71 -10.41 10.50
N GLN A 134 5.01 -10.90 11.71
CA GLN A 134 4.10 -11.64 12.57
C GLN A 134 3.80 -10.89 13.88
N GLY A 135 4.46 -9.78 14.13
CA GLY A 135 4.15 -8.93 15.25
C GLY A 135 2.82 -8.18 15.09
N GLU A 136 2.51 -7.34 16.06
CA GLU A 136 1.22 -6.66 16.11
C GLU A 136 1.02 -5.73 14.90
N THR A 137 -0.17 -5.81 14.29
CA THR A 137 -0.57 -4.91 13.21
C THR A 137 -1.85 -4.17 13.58
N ALA A 138 -1.88 -2.86 13.33
CA ALA A 138 -3.05 -2.03 13.61
C ALA A 138 -3.30 -1.00 12.50
N PHE A 139 -4.58 -0.71 12.27
CA PHE A 139 -5.02 0.36 11.40
C PHE A 139 -6.00 1.27 12.15
N TYR A 140 -5.72 2.56 12.18
CA TYR A 140 -6.53 3.57 12.85
C TYR A 140 -7.11 4.57 11.84
N VAL A 141 -8.33 5.05 12.14
CA VAL A 141 -9.04 6.07 11.35
C VAL A 141 -9.31 7.30 12.20
#